data_625cc616a75a2401852b2a9a66461de1
#
_entry.id   625cc616a75a2401852b2a9a66461de1
#
_cell.length_a   1.000
_cell.length_b   1.000
_cell.length_c   1.000
_cell.angle_alpha   90.00
_cell.angle_beta   90.00
_cell.angle_gamma   90.00
#
_symmetry.space_group_name_H-M   'P 1'
#
loop_
_entity.id
_entity.type
_entity.pdbx_description
1 polymer ?
#
loop_
_entity_poly.entity_id
_entity_poly.type
_entity_poly.pdbx_seq_one_letter_code
_entity_poly.pdbx_strand_id
1 'polypeptide(L)'
;YVYMSAMGNTDDVYINKVREDGTVVYHTGNIMGQRDLVFEVDGYTSDLSSEPAVKIKQREYLRIVAQIPPLEIVPQMERALVERGRRMQISRRFEADTLWEMCHKKDNSFLGNTPPLVYNLDDYTRFQNLEEVLREYVDYVRVRRSGGVAEIKVLWESQTKCLTLLDGIPVSDHSVILGIDQHLIKQIVVYPKRYMLNHFMFDGVVNFITYKGDMAGVRLPRNVSIVGFEGVSWPQAFIGMKAASE
;
A
#
# COMPACT_ATOMS: atom_id res chain seq x y z
N TYR A 1 5.54 -9.23 -15.18
CA TYR A 1 4.48 -8.96 -14.20
C TYR A 1 4.58 -7.52 -13.73
N VAL A 2 3.46 -6.97 -13.24
CA VAL A 2 3.43 -5.65 -12.64
C VAL A 2 2.85 -5.76 -11.24
N TYR A 3 3.58 -5.28 -10.26
CA TYR A 3 3.10 -5.06 -8.91
C TYR A 3 2.44 -3.69 -8.83
N MET A 4 1.39 -3.60 -8.05
CA MET A 4 0.76 -2.34 -7.70
C MET A 4 0.55 -2.30 -6.19
N SER A 5 0.87 -1.20 -5.56
CA SER A 5 0.60 -0.98 -4.14
C SER A 5 0.08 0.44 -3.90
N ALA A 6 -0.69 0.62 -2.85
CA ALA A 6 -1.11 1.94 -2.41
C ALA A 6 -0.20 2.42 -1.28
N MET A 7 0.41 3.59 -1.44
CA MET A 7 1.33 4.15 -0.46
C MET A 7 0.65 4.35 0.90
N GLY A 8 1.34 3.95 1.96
CA GLY A 8 0.84 4.06 3.34
C GLY A 8 -0.15 2.98 3.76
N ASN A 9 -0.40 1.95 2.94
CA ASN A 9 -1.20 0.79 3.30
C ASN A 9 -0.49 -0.50 2.90
N THR A 10 -0.02 -1.26 3.88
CA THR A 10 0.68 -2.53 3.63
C THR A 10 -0.24 -3.63 3.11
N ASP A 11 -1.55 -3.45 3.22
CA ASP A 11 -2.55 -4.46 2.84
C ASP A 11 -2.97 -4.37 1.37
N ASP A 12 -2.59 -3.29 0.68
CA ASP A 12 -2.98 -3.02 -0.70
C ASP A 12 -1.82 -3.33 -1.67
N VAL A 13 -1.42 -4.60 -1.72
CA VAL A 13 -0.46 -5.11 -2.70
C VAL A 13 -1.16 -6.03 -3.68
N TYR A 14 -0.99 -5.75 -4.96
CA TYR A 14 -1.60 -6.49 -6.05
C TYR A 14 -0.54 -6.87 -7.07
N ILE A 15 -0.68 -8.01 -7.69
CA ILE A 15 0.17 -8.46 -8.79
C ILE A 15 -0.67 -9.00 -9.93
N ASN A 16 -0.34 -8.63 -11.16
CA ASN A 16 -0.95 -9.25 -12.33
C ASN A 16 0.00 -9.26 -13.53
N LYS A 17 -0.39 -10.03 -14.52
CA LYS A 17 0.36 -10.17 -15.77
C LYS A 17 -0.05 -9.07 -16.74
N VAL A 18 0.92 -8.52 -17.46
CA VAL A 18 0.67 -7.64 -18.62
C VAL A 18 0.04 -8.47 -19.73
N ARG A 19 -1.04 -7.97 -20.30
CA ARG A 19 -1.70 -8.53 -21.48
C ARG A 19 -0.93 -8.19 -22.75
N GLU A 20 -1.28 -8.83 -23.86
CA GLU A 20 -0.63 -8.60 -25.15
C GLU A 20 -0.83 -7.16 -25.67
N ASP A 21 -1.91 -6.51 -25.27
CA ASP A 21 -2.21 -5.12 -25.58
C ASP A 21 -1.49 -4.10 -24.67
N GLY A 22 -0.61 -4.56 -23.79
CA GLY A 22 0.11 -3.74 -22.82
C GLY A 22 -0.72 -3.32 -21.61
N THR A 23 -1.97 -3.78 -21.47
CA THR A 23 -2.81 -3.44 -20.31
C THR A 23 -2.62 -4.42 -19.15
N VAL A 24 -2.81 -3.90 -17.93
CA VAL A 24 -2.90 -4.70 -16.69
C VAL A 24 -4.21 -4.36 -16.01
N VAL A 25 -4.92 -5.36 -15.54
CA VAL A 25 -6.19 -5.17 -14.82
C VAL A 25 -6.03 -5.65 -13.40
N TYR A 26 -6.37 -4.81 -12.45
CA TYR A 26 -6.39 -5.16 -11.03
C TYR A 26 -7.83 -5.16 -10.53
N HIS A 27 -8.15 -6.16 -9.72
CA HIS A 27 -9.36 -6.19 -8.92
C HIS A 27 -8.99 -5.78 -7.52
N THR A 28 -9.15 -4.51 -7.23
CA THR A 28 -8.80 -3.94 -5.94
C THR A 28 -9.98 -3.98 -4.99
N GLY A 29 -9.71 -3.99 -3.69
CA GLY A 29 -10.68 -3.55 -2.71
C GLY A 29 -10.98 -2.06 -2.87
N ASN A 30 -11.67 -1.47 -1.91
CA ASN A 30 -11.95 -0.05 -1.94
C ASN A 30 -10.70 0.75 -1.59
N ILE A 31 -10.05 1.32 -2.61
CA ILE A 31 -9.00 2.32 -2.39
C ILE A 31 -9.71 3.62 -2.04
N MET A 32 -9.56 4.06 -0.79
CA MET A 32 -10.27 5.21 -0.23
C MET A 32 -9.44 6.49 -0.33
N GLY A 33 -10.12 7.59 -0.71
CA GLY A 33 -9.53 8.93 -0.75
C GLY A 33 -8.47 9.10 -1.82
N GLN A 34 -7.70 10.17 -1.70
CA GLN A 34 -6.56 10.44 -2.59
C GLN A 34 -5.35 9.61 -2.12
N ARG A 35 -4.77 8.84 -3.03
CA ARG A 35 -3.64 7.95 -2.77
C ARG A 35 -2.64 7.98 -3.91
N ASP A 36 -1.38 7.78 -3.58
CA ASP A 36 -0.35 7.50 -4.57
C ASP A 36 -0.25 5.99 -4.77
N LEU A 37 -0.45 5.56 -6.00
CA LEU A 37 -0.27 4.18 -6.42
C LEU A 37 1.13 4.01 -6.98
N VAL A 38 1.83 3.02 -6.47
CA VAL A 38 3.18 2.65 -6.90
C VAL A 38 3.07 1.41 -7.77
N PHE A 39 3.63 1.49 -8.97
CA PHE A 39 3.70 0.38 -9.90
C PHE A 39 5.15 -0.02 -10.10
N GLU A 40 5.45 -1.30 -9.97
CA GLU A 40 6.75 -1.88 -10.25
C GLU A 40 6.63 -2.93 -11.35
N VAL A 41 7.47 -2.84 -12.38
CA VAL A 41 7.54 -3.83 -13.47
C VAL A 41 8.63 -4.84 -13.16
N ASP A 42 8.25 -6.10 -12.90
CA ASP A 42 9.19 -7.21 -12.70
C ASP A 42 9.83 -7.63 -14.03
N GLY A 43 11.13 -7.92 -13.98
CA GLY A 43 11.90 -8.33 -15.18
C GLY A 43 12.29 -7.17 -16.09
N TYR A 44 12.21 -5.93 -15.63
CA TYR A 44 12.72 -4.78 -16.36
C TYR A 44 14.25 -4.86 -16.45
N THR A 45 14.77 -4.86 -17.69
CA THR A 45 16.20 -4.80 -17.93
C THR A 45 16.58 -3.35 -18.29
N SER A 46 17.71 -2.87 -17.78
CA SER A 46 18.21 -1.51 -17.97
C SER A 46 18.49 -1.13 -19.45
N ASP A 47 18.43 -2.10 -20.34
CA ASP A 47 18.66 -1.94 -21.78
C ASP A 47 17.45 -1.33 -22.52
N LEU A 48 16.30 -1.21 -21.85
CA LEU A 48 15.14 -0.53 -22.41
C LEU A 48 15.35 0.98 -22.36
N SER A 49 15.34 1.61 -23.51
CA SER A 49 15.63 3.03 -23.71
C SER A 49 14.60 4.00 -23.10
N SER A 50 13.51 3.48 -22.55
CA SER A 50 12.43 4.29 -21.97
C SER A 50 12.00 3.74 -20.60
N GLU A 51 11.78 4.64 -19.65
CA GLU A 51 11.15 4.31 -18.37
C GLU A 51 9.70 3.88 -18.61
N PRO A 52 9.19 2.89 -17.85
CA PRO A 52 7.80 2.46 -17.99
C PRO A 52 6.85 3.61 -17.59
N ALA A 53 6.09 4.09 -18.57
CA ALA A 53 5.06 5.09 -18.32
C ALA A 53 3.72 4.40 -18.04
N VAL A 54 3.24 4.51 -16.81
CA VAL A 54 1.94 3.98 -16.39
C VAL A 54 0.86 5.03 -16.59
N LYS A 55 -0.22 4.65 -17.27
CA LYS A 55 -1.43 5.47 -17.40
C LYS A 55 -2.62 4.69 -16.85
N ILE A 56 -3.31 5.28 -15.89
CA ILE A 56 -4.55 4.71 -15.36
C ILE A 56 -5.65 5.00 -16.38
N LYS A 57 -6.21 3.93 -16.97
CA LYS A 57 -7.39 4.03 -17.82
C LYS A 57 -8.61 4.11 -16.90
N GLN A 58 -9.07 5.32 -16.64
CA GLN A 58 -10.33 5.53 -15.96
C GLN A 58 -11.45 4.99 -16.84
N ARG A 59 -12.39 4.26 -16.23
CA ARG A 59 -13.62 3.90 -16.91
C ARG A 59 -14.34 5.21 -17.23
N GLU A 60 -14.54 5.51 -18.50
CA GLU A 60 -15.44 6.59 -18.87
C GLU A 60 -16.81 6.21 -18.30
N TYR A 61 -17.16 6.83 -17.19
CA TYR A 61 -18.55 6.78 -16.74
C TYR A 61 -19.35 7.44 -17.86
N LEU A 62 -20.23 6.67 -18.48
CA LEU A 62 -21.26 7.24 -19.33
C LEU A 62 -21.83 8.41 -18.52
N ARG A 63 -21.57 9.64 -18.95
CA ARG A 63 -22.28 10.79 -18.45
C ARG A 63 -23.73 10.56 -18.83
N ILE A 64 -24.46 9.89 -17.95
CA ILE A 64 -25.91 9.89 -18.02
C ILE A 64 -26.25 11.35 -17.77
N VAL A 65 -26.46 12.10 -18.83
CA VAL A 65 -27.10 13.41 -18.77
C VAL A 65 -28.56 13.12 -18.44
N ALA A 66 -28.80 12.62 -17.24
CA ALA A 66 -30.17 12.59 -16.74
C ALA A 66 -30.57 14.06 -16.61
N GLN A 67 -31.60 14.44 -17.30
CA GLN A 67 -32.25 15.71 -17.00
C GLN A 67 -32.79 15.58 -15.57
N ILE A 68 -32.00 16.01 -14.63
CA ILE A 68 -32.39 16.04 -13.22
C ILE A 68 -33.47 17.11 -13.15
N PRO A 69 -34.72 16.77 -12.82
CA PRO A 69 -35.77 17.76 -12.69
C PRO A 69 -35.37 18.79 -11.62
N PRO A 70 -35.74 20.06 -11.78
CA PRO A 70 -35.45 21.06 -10.77
C PRO A 70 -35.99 20.61 -9.42
N LEU A 71 -35.21 20.78 -8.38
CA LEU A 71 -35.62 20.46 -7.01
C LEU A 71 -36.69 21.46 -6.58
N GLU A 72 -37.93 21.02 -6.46
CA GLU A 72 -39.02 21.81 -5.86
C GLU A 72 -38.97 21.67 -4.35
N ILE A 73 -38.65 22.76 -3.67
CA ILE A 73 -38.63 22.80 -2.22
C ILE A 73 -40.06 23.00 -1.73
N VAL A 74 -40.65 21.94 -1.20
CA VAL A 74 -41.95 22.02 -0.55
C VAL A 74 -41.82 22.45 0.92
N PRO A 75 -42.81 23.13 1.52
CA PRO A 75 -42.75 23.64 2.89
C PRO A 75 -42.36 22.59 3.95
N GLN A 76 -42.74 21.34 3.72
CA GLN A 76 -42.40 20.22 4.61
C GLN A 76 -40.90 19.91 4.62
N MET A 77 -40.15 20.26 3.57
CA MET A 77 -38.71 20.05 3.47
C MET A 77 -37.89 21.19 4.09
N GLU A 78 -38.49 22.36 4.31
CA GLU A 78 -37.78 23.55 4.80
C GLU A 78 -37.05 23.29 6.12
N ARG A 79 -37.75 22.70 7.10
CA ARG A 79 -37.16 22.36 8.40
C ARG A 79 -35.99 21.39 8.27
N ALA A 80 -36.13 20.37 7.44
CA ALA A 80 -35.06 19.38 7.21
C ALA A 80 -33.85 20.01 6.52
N LEU A 81 -34.04 20.92 5.58
CA LEU A 81 -32.97 21.63 4.89
C LEU A 81 -32.21 22.59 5.80
N VAL A 82 -32.92 23.33 6.64
CA VAL A 82 -32.31 24.24 7.65
C VAL A 82 -31.46 23.41 8.62
N GLU A 83 -32.00 22.31 9.12
CA GLU A 83 -31.29 21.42 10.03
C GLU A 83 -30.06 20.79 9.38
N ARG A 84 -30.15 20.38 8.13
CA ARG A 84 -29.01 19.86 7.34
C ARG A 84 -27.95 20.94 7.13
N GLY A 85 -28.33 22.16 6.79
CA GLY A 85 -27.42 23.29 6.65
C GLY A 85 -26.67 23.58 7.95
N ARG A 86 -27.37 23.57 9.08
CA ARG A 86 -26.79 23.73 10.41
C ARG A 86 -25.78 22.62 10.73
N ARG A 87 -26.14 21.37 10.46
CA ARG A 87 -25.23 20.21 10.66
C ARG A 87 -23.97 20.30 9.80
N MET A 88 -24.09 20.72 8.54
CA MET A 88 -22.95 20.96 7.67
C MET A 88 -22.02 22.05 8.20
N GLN A 89 -22.55 23.14 8.74
CA GLN A 89 -21.74 24.22 9.33
C GLN A 89 -21.01 23.74 10.59
N ILE A 90 -21.68 22.94 11.43
CA ILE A 90 -21.06 22.32 12.62
C ILE A 90 -19.95 21.37 12.21
N SER A 91 -20.22 20.48 11.24
CA SER A 91 -19.22 19.53 10.75
C SER A 91 -17.96 20.22 10.21
N ARG A 92 -18.13 21.29 9.41
CA ARG A 92 -17.00 22.08 8.90
C ARG A 92 -16.24 22.80 10.02
N ARG A 93 -16.94 23.28 11.05
CA ARG A 93 -16.31 24.01 12.17
C ARG A 93 -15.44 23.10 13.04
N PHE A 94 -15.82 21.85 13.20
CA PHE A 94 -15.15 20.88 14.07
C PHE A 94 -14.26 19.92 13.32
N GLU A 95 -14.01 20.12 12.03
CA GLU A 95 -13.15 19.27 11.20
C GLU A 95 -13.44 17.76 11.42
N ALA A 96 -14.73 17.41 11.40
CA ALA A 96 -15.18 16.06 11.71
C ALA A 96 -14.52 14.97 10.83
N ASP A 97 -14.02 15.36 9.66
CA ASP A 97 -13.31 14.46 8.76
C ASP A 97 -11.94 14.05 9.33
N THR A 98 -11.29 14.94 10.09
CA THR A 98 -10.00 14.64 10.75
C THR A 98 -10.17 13.69 11.92
N LEU A 99 -11.28 13.79 12.65
CA LEU A 99 -11.60 12.85 13.74
C LEU A 99 -11.88 11.43 13.23
N TRP A 100 -12.41 11.30 12.01
CA TRP A 100 -12.66 10.01 11.37
C TRP A 100 -11.36 9.26 11.08
N GLU A 101 -10.33 9.92 10.56
CA GLU A 101 -9.02 9.31 10.32
C GLU A 101 -8.36 8.81 11.62
N MET A 102 -8.53 9.53 12.72
CA MET A 102 -7.96 9.14 14.02
C MET A 102 -8.63 7.92 14.66
N CYS A 103 -9.91 7.65 14.33
CA CYS A 103 -10.67 6.55 14.94
C CYS A 103 -10.51 5.21 14.22
N HIS A 104 -10.00 5.18 13.01
CA HIS A 104 -9.77 3.94 12.28
C HIS A 104 -8.39 3.39 12.61
N LYS A 105 -8.32 2.59 13.69
CA LYS A 105 -7.20 1.66 13.85
C LYS A 105 -7.27 0.68 12.69
N LYS A 106 -6.35 0.82 11.73
CA LYS A 106 -6.13 -0.23 10.74
C LYS A 106 -5.69 -1.49 11.48
N ASP A 107 -6.45 -2.56 11.36
CA ASP A 107 -5.95 -3.88 11.68
C ASP A 107 -4.81 -4.17 10.71
N ASN A 108 -3.58 -4.05 11.20
CA ASN A 108 -2.35 -4.24 10.41
C ASN A 108 -2.06 -5.72 10.13
N SER A 109 -3.07 -6.53 9.97
CA SER A 109 -2.87 -7.93 9.59
C SER A 109 -2.81 -8.07 8.08
N PHE A 110 -1.69 -7.65 7.50
CA PHE A 110 -1.39 -7.79 6.05
C PHE A 110 -1.65 -9.20 5.51
N LEU A 111 -1.51 -10.21 6.34
CA LEU A 111 -1.62 -11.62 5.97
C LEU A 111 -2.61 -12.42 6.84
N GLY A 112 -3.70 -11.79 7.25
CA GLY A 112 -4.71 -12.45 8.08
C GLY A 112 -4.20 -12.77 9.49
N ASN A 113 -4.69 -13.86 10.09
CA ASN A 113 -4.44 -14.21 11.50
C ASN A 113 -3.04 -14.80 11.79
N THR A 114 -2.07 -14.69 10.88
CA THR A 114 -0.73 -15.19 11.15
C THR A 114 0.12 -14.10 11.79
N PRO A 115 0.53 -14.24 13.06
CA PRO A 115 1.38 -13.25 13.69
C PRO A 115 2.75 -13.21 12.96
N PRO A 116 3.23 -12.03 12.60
CA PRO A 116 4.57 -11.87 12.02
C PRO A 116 5.64 -12.01 13.09
N LEU A 117 6.87 -12.31 12.64
CA LEU A 117 8.07 -12.11 13.42
C LEU A 117 8.53 -10.66 13.21
N VAL A 118 8.72 -9.95 14.31
CA VAL A 118 9.03 -8.51 14.28
C VAL A 118 10.37 -8.28 14.93
N TYR A 119 11.29 -7.69 14.16
CA TYR A 119 12.65 -7.35 14.61
C TYR A 119 12.81 -5.83 14.60
N ASN A 120 12.83 -5.21 15.77
CA ASN A 120 13.14 -3.79 15.92
C ASN A 120 14.65 -3.63 15.91
N LEU A 121 15.20 -2.99 14.91
CA LEU A 121 16.66 -2.91 14.76
C LEU A 121 17.33 -2.02 15.82
N ASP A 122 16.56 -1.22 16.55
CA ASP A 122 17.08 -0.45 17.68
C ASP A 122 17.39 -1.30 18.92
N ASP A 123 16.82 -2.51 18.99
CA ASP A 123 17.05 -3.46 20.09
C ASP A 123 18.36 -4.26 19.89
N TYR A 124 19.03 -4.12 18.73
CA TYR A 124 20.20 -4.89 18.33
C TYR A 124 21.41 -4.01 18.05
N THR A 125 22.60 -4.59 18.15
CA THR A 125 23.81 -3.93 17.70
C THR A 125 23.80 -3.76 16.19
N ARG A 126 24.00 -2.54 15.69
CA ARG A 126 24.01 -2.24 14.26
C ARG A 126 25.29 -2.78 13.61
N PHE A 127 25.14 -3.51 12.53
CA PHE A 127 26.22 -3.99 11.67
C PHE A 127 26.58 -2.97 10.59
N GLN A 128 27.54 -3.29 9.71
CA GLN A 128 27.92 -2.38 8.63
C GLN A 128 26.92 -2.38 7.47
N ASN A 129 26.26 -3.51 7.24
CA ASN A 129 25.32 -3.65 6.13
C ASN A 129 24.08 -4.45 6.54
N LEU A 130 23.02 -4.31 5.75
CA LEU A 130 21.75 -4.96 6.00
C LEU A 130 21.83 -6.49 5.84
N GLU A 131 22.72 -7.01 4.97
CA GLU A 131 22.91 -8.45 4.77
C GLU A 131 23.40 -9.13 6.05
N GLU A 132 24.32 -8.48 6.78
CA GLU A 132 24.78 -8.99 8.08
C GLU A 132 23.67 -9.00 9.12
N VAL A 133 22.84 -7.94 9.16
CA VAL A 133 21.67 -7.88 10.05
C VAL A 133 20.73 -9.05 9.77
N LEU A 134 20.43 -9.32 8.49
CA LEU A 134 19.57 -10.43 8.10
C LEU A 134 20.15 -11.78 8.48
N ARG A 135 21.46 -11.95 8.36
CA ARG A 135 22.13 -13.21 8.69
C ARG A 135 22.18 -13.50 10.18
N GLU A 136 22.45 -12.47 10.99
CA GLU A 136 22.75 -12.65 12.41
C GLU A 136 21.51 -12.57 13.32
N TYR A 137 20.50 -11.76 12.93
CA TYR A 137 19.36 -11.49 13.81
C TYR A 137 18.02 -11.97 13.30
N VAL A 138 17.88 -12.12 11.96
CA VAL A 138 16.57 -12.38 11.39
C VAL A 138 16.41 -13.87 11.08
N ASP A 139 15.55 -14.54 11.85
CA ASP A 139 15.23 -15.92 11.62
C ASP A 139 14.47 -16.11 10.30
N TYR A 140 14.61 -17.30 9.70
CA TYR A 140 13.97 -17.74 8.46
C TYR A 140 14.36 -16.94 7.20
N VAL A 141 15.15 -15.87 7.31
CA VAL A 141 15.60 -15.06 6.16
C VAL A 141 17.07 -15.38 5.86
N ARG A 142 17.36 -15.59 4.58
CA ARG A 142 18.72 -15.80 4.09
C ARG A 142 18.95 -15.04 2.80
N VAL A 143 20.16 -14.56 2.61
CA VAL A 143 20.61 -13.95 1.37
C VAL A 143 21.42 -14.96 0.60
N ARG A 144 20.98 -15.29 -0.62
CA ARG A 144 21.71 -16.16 -1.56
C ARG A 144 22.26 -15.31 -2.69
N ARG A 145 23.53 -15.54 -3.02
CA ARG A 145 24.18 -14.92 -4.18
C ARG A 145 24.42 -15.97 -5.26
N SER A 146 23.94 -15.72 -6.45
CA SER A 146 24.13 -16.61 -7.60
C SER A 146 24.34 -15.75 -8.86
N GLY A 147 25.43 -15.98 -9.59
CA GLY A 147 25.72 -15.24 -10.82
C GLY A 147 25.82 -13.72 -10.66
N GLY A 148 26.21 -13.22 -9.47
CA GLY A 148 26.29 -11.78 -9.19
C GLY A 148 24.95 -11.15 -8.73
N VAL A 149 23.86 -11.90 -8.78
CA VAL A 149 22.54 -11.45 -8.30
C VAL A 149 22.35 -11.91 -6.86
N ALA A 150 21.94 -10.98 -6.00
CA ALA A 150 21.59 -11.27 -4.61
C ALA A 150 20.07 -11.50 -4.50
N GLU A 151 19.67 -12.56 -3.84
CA GLU A 151 18.27 -12.93 -3.64
C GLU A 151 18.00 -13.14 -2.15
N ILE A 152 16.99 -12.43 -1.62
CA ILE A 152 16.46 -12.64 -0.28
C ILE A 152 15.49 -13.81 -0.35
N LYS A 153 15.64 -14.79 0.53
CA LYS A 153 14.77 -15.96 0.64
C LYS A 153 14.24 -16.09 2.05
N VAL A 154 12.95 -16.41 2.13
CA VAL A 154 12.30 -16.87 3.35
C VAL A 154 11.99 -18.33 3.17
N LEU A 155 12.08 -19.16 4.24
CA LEU A 155 11.92 -20.60 4.12
C LEU A 155 12.89 -21.17 3.07
N TRP A 156 14.15 -21.14 3.36
CA TRP A 156 15.30 -21.29 2.47
C TRP A 156 15.33 -22.57 1.57
N GLU A 157 14.56 -23.60 1.91
CA GLU A 157 14.42 -24.81 1.09
C GLU A 157 13.46 -24.64 -0.11
N SER A 158 12.86 -23.45 -0.19
CA SER A 158 11.85 -23.16 -1.18
C SER A 158 12.43 -22.77 -2.54
N GLN A 159 11.72 -23.16 -3.60
CA GLN A 159 12.03 -22.84 -4.99
C GLN A 159 11.30 -21.59 -5.50
N THR A 160 10.29 -21.13 -4.78
CA THR A 160 9.53 -19.94 -5.16
C THR A 160 10.15 -18.67 -4.60
N LYS A 161 9.82 -17.55 -5.22
CA LYS A 161 10.29 -16.22 -4.80
C LYS A 161 9.67 -15.83 -3.46
N CYS A 162 10.42 -15.07 -2.66
CA CYS A 162 9.91 -14.35 -1.52
C CYS A 162 9.31 -13.01 -1.99
N LEU A 163 8.23 -12.55 -1.37
CA LEU A 163 7.72 -11.20 -1.55
C LEU A 163 8.48 -10.26 -0.62
N THR A 164 9.26 -9.37 -1.20
CA THR A 164 10.03 -8.37 -0.47
C THR A 164 9.35 -7.02 -0.59
N LEU A 165 9.13 -6.37 0.54
CA LEU A 165 8.48 -5.08 0.63
C LEU A 165 9.39 -4.05 1.30
N LEU A 166 9.30 -2.80 0.89
CA LEU A 166 9.86 -1.63 1.56
C LEU A 166 8.71 -0.67 1.88
N ASP A 167 8.46 -0.47 3.18
CA ASP A 167 7.30 0.30 3.67
C ASP A 167 5.95 -0.15 3.05
N GLY A 168 5.81 -1.47 2.81
CA GLY A 168 4.63 -2.06 2.18
C GLY A 168 4.62 -2.01 0.65
N ILE A 169 5.64 -1.45 0.03
CA ILE A 169 5.78 -1.37 -1.43
C ILE A 169 6.62 -2.54 -1.92
N PRO A 170 6.15 -3.35 -2.87
CA PRO A 170 6.93 -4.43 -3.45
C PRO A 170 8.22 -3.92 -4.08
N VAL A 171 9.31 -4.65 -3.88
CA VAL A 171 10.60 -4.41 -4.52
C VAL A 171 11.13 -5.74 -5.04
N SER A 172 11.09 -5.92 -6.35
CA SER A 172 11.51 -7.18 -7.01
C SER A 172 13.02 -7.32 -7.11
N ASP A 173 13.74 -6.22 -7.20
CA ASP A 173 15.21 -6.20 -7.18
C ASP A 173 15.73 -6.15 -5.74
N HIS A 174 16.08 -7.31 -5.22
CA HIS A 174 16.59 -7.42 -3.86
C HIS A 174 17.93 -6.69 -3.63
N SER A 175 18.67 -6.37 -4.68
CA SER A 175 19.91 -5.60 -4.58
C SER A 175 19.65 -4.17 -4.09
N VAL A 176 18.49 -3.61 -4.46
CA VAL A 176 18.04 -2.29 -3.99
C VAL A 176 17.86 -2.30 -2.47
N ILE A 177 17.18 -3.32 -1.93
CA ILE A 177 16.99 -3.47 -0.48
C ILE A 177 18.31 -3.66 0.23
N LEU A 178 19.18 -4.55 -0.26
CA LEU A 178 20.48 -4.84 0.36
C LEU A 178 21.46 -3.66 0.28
N GLY A 179 21.22 -2.73 -0.63
CA GLY A 179 21.99 -1.49 -0.76
C GLY A 179 21.50 -0.35 0.14
N ILE A 180 20.40 -0.53 0.88
CA ILE A 180 19.89 0.48 1.81
C ILE A 180 20.80 0.56 3.03
N ASP A 181 21.11 1.80 3.46
CA ASP A 181 21.74 2.01 4.74
C ASP A 181 20.84 1.48 5.86
N GLN A 182 21.35 0.50 6.60
CA GLN A 182 20.62 -0.13 7.70
C GLN A 182 20.12 0.87 8.77
N HIS A 183 20.78 2.03 8.89
CA HIS A 183 20.34 3.08 9.80
C HIS A 183 19.03 3.76 9.40
N LEU A 184 18.61 3.60 8.14
CA LEU A 184 17.31 4.07 7.68
C LEU A 184 16.18 3.08 8.01
N ILE A 185 16.52 1.81 8.28
CA ILE A 185 15.55 0.77 8.62
C ILE A 185 15.31 0.74 10.12
N LYS A 186 14.08 0.91 10.50
CA LYS A 186 13.60 0.82 11.88
C LYS A 186 13.29 -0.62 12.29
N GLN A 187 12.60 -1.34 11.40
CA GLN A 187 12.00 -2.62 11.72
C GLN A 187 12.01 -3.55 10.51
N ILE A 188 12.18 -4.84 10.77
CA ILE A 188 12.00 -5.89 9.76
C ILE A 188 10.88 -6.79 10.24
N VAL A 189 9.87 -6.99 9.38
CA VAL A 189 8.70 -7.83 9.66
C VAL A 189 8.72 -9.03 8.71
N VAL A 190 8.74 -10.23 9.27
CA VAL A 190 8.84 -11.48 8.50
C VAL A 190 7.60 -12.33 8.71
N TYR A 191 7.02 -12.77 7.63
CA TYR A 191 5.94 -13.76 7.62
C TYR A 191 6.48 -15.06 7.03
N PRO A 192 6.94 -16.01 7.87
CA PRO A 192 7.61 -17.23 7.43
C PRO A 192 6.60 -18.32 7.04
N LYS A 193 5.64 -17.97 6.20
CA LYS A 193 4.64 -18.90 5.66
C LYS A 193 4.43 -18.63 4.19
N ARG A 194 3.98 -19.67 3.50
CA ARG A 194 3.59 -19.55 2.11
C ARG A 194 2.35 -18.67 1.98
N TYR A 195 2.40 -17.73 1.05
CA TYR A 195 1.36 -16.76 0.81
C TYR A 195 0.96 -16.71 -0.66
N MET A 196 -0.34 -16.66 -0.91
CA MET A 196 -0.88 -16.56 -2.25
C MET A 196 -1.49 -15.18 -2.47
N LEU A 197 -0.97 -14.46 -3.46
CA LEU A 197 -1.46 -13.17 -3.88
C LEU A 197 -2.02 -13.31 -5.31
N ASN A 198 -3.33 -13.31 -5.45
CA ASN A 198 -4.03 -13.72 -6.67
C ASN A 198 -3.62 -15.13 -7.10
N HIS A 199 -2.95 -15.26 -8.27
CA HIS A 199 -2.47 -16.53 -8.82
C HIS A 199 -0.97 -16.79 -8.53
N PHE A 200 -0.34 -15.91 -7.75
CA PHE A 200 1.09 -16.02 -7.43
C PHE A 200 1.30 -16.54 -6.04
N MET A 201 2.21 -17.48 -5.93
CA MET A 201 2.61 -18.06 -4.66
C MET A 201 3.99 -17.54 -4.26
N PHE A 202 4.07 -17.04 -3.04
CA PHE A 202 5.31 -16.57 -2.44
C PHE A 202 5.64 -17.45 -1.23
N ASP A 203 6.91 -17.82 -1.10
CA ASP A 203 7.38 -18.55 0.08
C ASP A 203 7.92 -17.56 1.10
N GLY A 204 6.98 -16.95 1.79
CA GLY A 204 7.20 -15.93 2.80
C GLY A 204 7.17 -14.50 2.27
N VAL A 205 7.00 -13.57 3.21
CA VAL A 205 7.02 -12.13 2.96
C VAL A 205 7.98 -11.48 3.95
N VAL A 206 8.80 -10.55 3.46
CA VAL A 206 9.65 -9.70 4.30
C VAL A 206 9.32 -8.26 4.01
N ASN A 207 8.96 -7.50 5.05
CA ASN A 207 8.73 -6.07 4.93
C ASN A 207 9.77 -5.30 5.74
N PHE A 208 10.54 -4.45 5.06
CA PHE A 208 11.49 -3.53 5.64
C PHE A 208 10.79 -2.20 5.89
N ILE A 209 10.72 -1.78 7.13
CA ILE A 209 10.03 -0.55 7.53
C ILE A 209 11.07 0.50 7.88
N THR A 210 11.02 1.62 7.18
CA THR A 210 11.88 2.78 7.45
C THR A 210 11.35 3.61 8.62
N TYR A 211 12.21 4.48 9.19
CA TYR A 211 11.77 5.35 10.30
C TYR A 211 10.64 6.29 9.92
N LYS A 212 10.58 6.72 8.68
CA LYS A 212 9.55 7.65 8.20
C LYS A 212 8.35 6.93 7.59
N GLY A 213 8.49 5.67 7.19
CA GLY A 213 7.43 4.89 6.55
C GLY A 213 7.02 5.41 5.16
N ASP A 214 7.90 6.19 4.52
CA ASP A 214 7.65 6.84 3.23
C ASP A 214 8.76 6.60 2.20
N MET A 215 9.56 5.54 2.41
CA MET A 215 10.75 5.22 1.61
C MET A 215 11.80 6.35 1.59
N ALA A 216 11.76 7.29 2.53
CA ALA A 216 12.62 8.47 2.54
C ALA A 216 14.11 8.08 2.52
N GLY A 217 14.83 8.67 1.57
CA GLY A 217 16.26 8.43 1.37
C GLY A 217 16.59 7.22 0.49
N VAL A 218 15.61 6.43 0.08
CA VAL A 218 15.80 5.30 -0.84
C VAL A 218 15.63 5.77 -2.28
N ARG A 219 16.61 5.50 -3.13
CA ARG A 219 16.51 5.75 -4.56
C ARG A 219 15.66 4.65 -5.20
N LEU A 220 14.47 5.00 -5.67
CA LEU A 220 13.62 4.06 -6.41
C LEU A 220 14.29 3.61 -7.72
N PRO A 221 14.20 2.32 -8.05
CA PRO A 221 14.69 1.81 -9.30
C PRO A 221 13.85 2.36 -10.48
N ARG A 222 14.44 2.37 -11.69
CA ARG A 222 13.80 2.94 -12.91
C ARG A 222 12.53 2.21 -13.35
N ASN A 223 12.33 0.98 -12.91
CA ASN A 223 11.14 0.18 -13.20
C ASN A 223 9.93 0.52 -12.31
N VAL A 224 10.05 1.53 -11.44
CA VAL A 224 8.99 1.98 -10.56
C VAL A 224 8.38 3.28 -11.07
N SER A 225 7.05 3.33 -11.10
CA SER A 225 6.26 4.50 -11.50
C SER A 225 5.26 4.84 -10.40
N ILE A 226 5.15 6.10 -10.03
CA ILE A 226 4.19 6.59 -9.03
C ILE A 226 3.12 7.41 -9.73
N VAL A 227 1.86 7.10 -9.47
CA VAL A 227 0.72 7.77 -10.09
C VAL A 227 -0.30 8.15 -9.02
N GLY A 228 -0.63 9.44 -8.94
CA GLY A 228 -1.71 9.91 -8.08
C GLY A 228 -3.06 9.34 -8.53
N PHE A 229 -3.84 8.84 -7.60
CA PHE A 229 -5.15 8.24 -7.83
C PHE A 229 -6.18 8.78 -6.85
N GLU A 230 -7.34 9.15 -7.38
CA GLU A 230 -8.49 9.52 -6.58
C GLU A 230 -9.43 8.33 -6.49
N GLY A 231 -9.47 7.72 -5.32
CA GLY A 231 -10.28 6.55 -5.02
C GLY A 231 -11.70 6.90 -4.59
N VAL A 232 -12.35 5.92 -3.96
CA VAL A 232 -13.71 6.10 -3.45
C VAL A 232 -13.71 7.05 -2.25
N SER A 233 -14.67 7.93 -2.18
CA SER A 233 -14.82 8.82 -1.02
C SER A 233 -15.07 8.01 0.25
N TRP A 234 -14.49 8.47 1.35
CA TRP A 234 -14.76 7.87 2.66
C TRP A 234 -16.25 7.91 2.97
N PRO A 235 -16.83 6.82 3.50
CA PRO A 235 -18.21 6.85 3.95
C PRO A 235 -18.34 7.91 5.06
N GLN A 236 -19.14 8.93 4.80
CA GLN A 236 -19.44 9.95 5.81
C GLN A 236 -20.31 9.32 6.88
N ALA A 237 -19.74 8.99 8.03
CA ALA A 237 -20.52 8.61 9.19
C ALA A 237 -21.11 9.87 9.81
N PHE A 238 -22.43 9.99 9.80
CA PHE A 238 -23.10 10.99 10.59
C PHE A 238 -22.95 10.62 12.07
N ILE A 239 -22.08 11.32 12.76
CA ILE A 239 -22.06 11.27 14.23
C ILE A 239 -23.32 12.02 14.69
N GLY A 240 -24.40 11.28 14.90
CA GLY A 240 -25.59 11.82 15.53
C GLY A 240 -25.22 12.20 16.95
N MET A 241 -25.19 13.50 17.29
CA MET A 241 -25.22 13.90 18.68
C MET A 241 -26.49 13.32 19.28
N LYS A 242 -26.39 12.36 20.21
CA LYS A 242 -27.49 12.02 21.10
C LYS A 242 -27.83 13.30 21.84
N ALA A 243 -29.04 13.82 21.62
CA ALA A 243 -29.58 14.86 22.47
C ALA A 243 -29.50 14.33 23.92
N ALA A 244 -28.83 15.05 24.78
CA ALA A 244 -28.91 14.78 26.21
C ALA A 244 -30.40 14.88 26.56
N SER A 245 -30.99 13.76 26.96
CA SER A 245 -32.32 13.73 27.58
C SER A 245 -32.18 14.38 28.94
N GLU A 246 -32.83 15.52 29.11
CA GLU A 246 -33.16 16.08 30.44
C GLU A 246 -33.95 15.11 31.27
#